data_a9b5aa6dbc9b4acfe2570c7840f64b1d
#
_entry.id   a9b5aa6dbc9b4acfe2570c7840f64b1d
#
_cell.length_a   1.000
_cell.length_b   1.000
_cell.length_c   1.000
_cell.angle_alpha   90.00
_cell.angle_beta   90.00
_cell.angle_gamma   90.00
#
_symmetry.space_group_name_H-M   'P 1'
#
loop_
_entity.id
_entity.type
_entity.pdbx_description
1 polymer ?
#
loop_
_entity_poly.entity_id
_entity_poly.type
_entity_poly.pdbx_seq_one_letter_code
_entity_poly.pdbx_strand_id
1 'polypeptide(L)'
;MLHVLKYNGLEIAKNIEFARSLPSKILGLMFRKSIRPDFALIFVLNRPSHVGVHMFFMRFPIDVIFLDEGKRISGLSRLNQWTGYQSMDGIKYVIEMAAGTIDRYNLSTGKQVEFEDR
;
A
#
# COMPACT_ATOMS: atom_id res chain seq x y z
N MET A 1 6.13 9.54 -18.53
CA MET A 1 5.35 9.47 -17.28
C MET A 1 5.26 8.03 -16.81
N LEU A 2 5.48 7.82 -15.52
CA LEU A 2 5.52 6.49 -14.94
C LEU A 2 4.16 6.10 -14.38
N HIS A 3 3.44 5.23 -15.09
CA HIS A 3 2.11 4.76 -14.70
C HIS A 3 2.15 3.40 -14.00
N VAL A 4 3.32 3.02 -13.54
CA VAL A 4 3.54 1.73 -12.90
C VAL A 4 4.25 1.91 -11.58
N LEU A 5 4.17 0.91 -10.73
CA LEU A 5 4.91 0.86 -9.48
C LEU A 5 6.10 -0.04 -9.68
N LYS A 6 7.29 0.47 -9.36
CA LYS A 6 8.54 -0.27 -9.49
C LYS A 6 9.21 -0.43 -8.15
N TYR A 7 9.90 -1.55 -8.02
CA TYR A 7 10.74 -1.85 -6.88
C TYR A 7 12.01 -2.52 -7.41
N ASN A 8 13.14 -1.93 -7.09
CA ASN A 8 14.44 -2.48 -7.50
C ASN A 8 14.51 -2.73 -9.00
N GLY A 9 13.94 -1.82 -9.80
CA GLY A 9 13.95 -1.91 -11.25
C GLY A 9 12.87 -2.79 -11.86
N LEU A 10 12.11 -3.51 -11.04
CA LEU A 10 11.05 -4.40 -11.52
C LEU A 10 9.68 -3.72 -11.37
N GLU A 11 8.82 -3.90 -12.37
CA GLU A 11 7.42 -3.48 -12.25
C GLU A 11 6.69 -4.47 -11.37
N ILE A 12 6.22 -4.01 -10.22
CA ILE A 12 5.44 -4.85 -9.31
C ILE A 12 3.95 -4.58 -9.40
N ALA A 13 3.55 -3.48 -10.02
CA ALA A 13 2.15 -3.23 -10.37
C ALA A 13 2.08 -2.43 -11.66
N LYS A 14 1.23 -2.88 -12.59
CA LYS A 14 0.99 -2.20 -13.86
C LYS A 14 -0.26 -1.34 -13.83
N ASN A 15 -1.16 -1.62 -12.90
CA ASN A 15 -2.41 -0.90 -12.74
C ASN A 15 -2.38 -0.21 -11.39
N ILE A 16 -2.22 1.11 -11.41
CA ILE A 16 -2.14 1.91 -10.19
C ILE A 16 -3.37 2.80 -10.10
N GLU A 17 -4.00 2.81 -8.95
CA GLU A 17 -5.07 3.73 -8.62
C GLU A 17 -4.61 4.57 -7.44
N PHE A 18 -4.82 5.88 -7.53
CA PHE A 18 -4.47 6.80 -6.44
C PHE A 18 -5.71 7.24 -5.70
N ALA A 19 -5.58 7.35 -4.40
CA ALA A 19 -6.64 7.85 -3.54
C ALA A 19 -6.08 8.85 -2.55
N ARG A 20 -6.89 9.83 -2.21
CA ARG A 20 -6.57 10.77 -1.15
C ARG A 20 -7.60 10.56 -0.05
N SER A 21 -7.12 10.32 1.14
CA SER A 21 -7.92 9.88 2.25
C SER A 21 -7.69 10.76 3.46
N LEU A 22 -8.59 10.67 4.44
CA LEU A 22 -8.38 11.29 5.73
C LEU A 22 -7.19 10.61 6.40
N PRO A 23 -6.29 11.38 7.05
CA PRO A 23 -5.06 10.83 7.61
C PRO A 23 -5.26 9.71 8.61
N SER A 24 -6.35 9.75 9.36
CA SER A 24 -6.59 8.80 10.44
C SER A 24 -7.35 7.55 10.02
N LYS A 25 -7.87 7.51 8.77
CA LYS A 25 -8.77 6.43 8.40
C LYS A 25 -8.67 6.13 6.92
N ILE A 26 -8.25 4.92 6.61
CA ILE A 26 -8.08 4.46 5.24
C ILE A 26 -9.06 3.32 4.99
N LEU A 27 -9.99 3.55 4.06
CA LEU A 27 -11.04 2.58 3.76
C LEU A 27 -10.64 1.60 2.65
N GLY A 28 -9.75 2.01 1.78
CA GLY A 28 -9.11 1.14 0.81
C GLY A 28 -10.03 0.31 -0.06
N LEU A 29 -9.82 -0.98 -0.01
CA LEU A 29 -10.45 -1.96 -0.88
C LEU A 29 -11.72 -2.58 -0.27
N MET A 30 -12.30 -1.92 0.70
CA MET A 30 -13.53 -2.39 1.36
C MET A 30 -14.62 -2.75 0.34
N PHE A 31 -15.32 -3.84 0.60
CA PHE A 31 -16.43 -4.34 -0.20
C PHE A 31 -16.06 -4.85 -1.59
N ARG A 32 -14.81 -4.76 -2.02
CA ARG A 32 -14.40 -5.39 -3.27
C ARG A 32 -14.39 -6.91 -3.11
N LYS A 33 -14.65 -7.63 -4.19
CA LYS A 33 -14.69 -9.10 -4.16
C LYS A 33 -13.30 -9.71 -4.30
N SER A 34 -12.41 -9.03 -5.00
CA SER A 34 -11.06 -9.53 -5.28
C SER A 34 -10.15 -8.38 -5.66
N ILE A 35 -8.87 -8.67 -5.71
CA ILE A 35 -7.84 -7.74 -6.18
C ILE A 35 -6.91 -8.50 -7.12
N ARG A 36 -6.56 -7.86 -8.24
CA ARG A 36 -5.65 -8.45 -9.22
C ARG A 36 -4.20 -8.37 -8.73
N PRO A 37 -3.37 -9.37 -9.08
CA PRO A 37 -1.96 -9.37 -8.62
C PRO A 37 -1.14 -8.18 -9.11
N ASP A 38 -1.50 -7.57 -10.24
CA ASP A 38 -0.77 -6.45 -10.82
C ASP A 38 -1.37 -5.09 -10.47
N PHE A 39 -2.27 -5.04 -9.51
CA PHE A 39 -2.95 -3.83 -9.07
C PHE A 39 -2.36 -3.29 -7.78
N ALA A 40 -2.26 -1.97 -7.69
CA ALA A 40 -1.88 -1.29 -6.45
C ALA A 40 -2.79 -0.09 -6.22
N LEU A 41 -3.33 0.02 -5.03
CA LEU A 41 -4.05 1.21 -4.59
C LEU A 41 -3.11 2.02 -3.70
N ILE A 42 -2.79 3.24 -4.12
CA ILE A 42 -1.85 4.11 -3.42
C ILE A 42 -2.60 5.27 -2.79
N PHE A 43 -2.61 5.30 -1.46
CA PHE A 43 -3.10 6.45 -0.72
C PHE A 43 -1.99 7.46 -0.59
N VAL A 44 -2.28 8.70 -0.98
CA VAL A 44 -1.33 9.81 -0.86
C VAL A 44 -1.85 10.74 0.21
N LEU A 45 -1.11 10.87 1.30
CA LEU A 45 -1.44 11.78 2.39
C LEU A 45 -0.87 13.16 2.12
N ASN A 46 -1.50 14.19 2.67
CA ASN A 46 -1.04 15.57 2.46
C ASN A 46 0.34 15.81 3.04
N ARG A 47 0.65 15.13 4.15
CA ARG A 47 1.93 15.23 4.84
C ARG A 47 2.17 13.93 5.59
N PRO A 48 3.42 13.64 6.00
CA PRO A 48 3.68 12.48 6.82
C PRO A 48 2.82 12.51 8.08
N SER A 49 2.17 11.39 8.37
CA SER A 49 1.14 11.31 9.41
C SER A 49 1.15 9.95 10.08
N HIS A 50 0.46 9.88 11.22
CA HIS A 50 0.12 8.60 11.79
C HIS A 50 -1.05 8.02 11.01
N VAL A 51 -0.92 6.77 10.55
CA VAL A 51 -1.97 6.10 9.77
C VAL A 51 -2.33 4.79 10.43
N GLY A 52 -3.59 4.39 10.27
CA GLY A 52 -4.06 3.07 10.67
C GLY A 52 -4.83 2.43 9.53
N VAL A 53 -4.48 1.18 9.22
CA VAL A 53 -5.17 0.40 8.20
C VAL A 53 -5.90 -0.73 8.91
N HIS A 54 -7.21 -0.77 8.76
CA HIS A 54 -8.02 -1.84 9.32
C HIS A 54 -8.68 -2.64 8.20
N MET A 55 -9.06 -3.87 8.53
CA MET A 55 -9.57 -4.83 7.56
C MET A 55 -11.08 -5.10 7.71
N PHE A 56 -11.81 -4.20 8.38
CA PHE A 56 -13.26 -4.33 8.47
C PHE A 56 -13.88 -4.34 7.07
N PHE A 57 -14.79 -5.27 6.84
CA PHE A 57 -15.48 -5.44 5.54
C PHE A 57 -14.57 -5.81 4.38
N MET A 58 -13.35 -6.23 4.66
CA MET A 58 -12.47 -6.79 3.63
C MET A 58 -12.79 -8.27 3.43
N ARG A 59 -12.86 -8.69 2.17
CA ARG A 59 -13.22 -10.07 1.82
C ARG A 59 -12.02 -10.95 1.54
N PHE A 60 -10.81 -10.38 1.55
CA PHE A 60 -9.57 -11.10 1.25
C PHE A 60 -8.43 -10.43 2.00
N PRO A 61 -7.34 -11.18 2.27
CA PRO A 61 -6.16 -10.57 2.87
C PRO A 61 -5.46 -9.69 1.85
N ILE A 62 -4.69 -8.72 2.33
CA ILE A 62 -3.88 -7.85 1.48
C ILE A 62 -2.49 -7.68 2.07
N ASP A 63 -1.55 -7.32 1.21
CA ASP A 63 -0.25 -6.84 1.63
C ASP A 63 -0.28 -5.32 1.63
N VAL A 64 0.26 -4.71 2.68
CA VAL A 64 0.29 -3.25 2.84
C VAL A 64 1.74 -2.81 2.94
N ILE A 65 2.07 -1.78 2.16
CA ILE A 65 3.41 -1.20 2.12
C ILE A 65 3.27 0.24 2.63
N PHE A 66 3.98 0.56 3.70
CA PHE A 66 4.00 1.90 4.27
C PHE A 66 5.26 2.62 3.81
N LEU A 67 5.11 3.80 3.23
CA LEU A 67 6.24 4.59 2.73
C LEU A 67 6.36 5.92 3.47
N ASP A 68 7.58 6.34 3.65
CA ASP A 68 7.88 7.69 4.12
C ASP A 68 7.76 8.69 2.96
N GLU A 69 8.09 9.96 3.23
CA GLU A 69 8.01 11.04 2.25
C GLU A 69 8.95 10.84 1.07
N GLY A 70 10.05 10.14 1.27
CA GLY A 70 11.02 9.83 0.23
C GLY A 70 10.69 8.55 -0.55
N LYS A 71 9.51 7.97 -0.32
CA LYS A 71 9.08 6.71 -0.94
C LYS A 71 9.94 5.52 -0.55
N ARG A 72 10.53 5.57 0.66
CA ARG A 72 11.22 4.42 1.24
C ARG A 72 10.25 3.61 2.07
N ILE A 73 10.42 2.30 2.04
CA ILE A 73 9.57 1.39 2.80
C ILE A 73 9.90 1.53 4.28
N SER A 74 8.93 2.02 5.05
CA SER A 74 9.02 2.12 6.51
C SER A 74 8.47 0.88 7.18
N GLY A 75 7.54 0.18 6.54
CA GLY A 75 6.95 -1.02 7.09
C GLY A 75 6.22 -1.83 6.05
N LEU A 76 6.06 -3.10 6.33
CA LEU A 76 5.39 -4.08 5.48
C LEU A 76 4.51 -4.95 6.36
N SER A 77 3.30 -5.25 5.90
CA SER A 77 2.39 -6.06 6.70
C SER A 77 1.43 -6.83 5.82
N ARG A 78 1.19 -8.10 6.15
CA ARG A 78 0.08 -8.85 5.57
C ARG A 78 -1.06 -8.80 6.56
N LEU A 79 -2.21 -8.30 6.12
CA LEU A 79 -3.37 -8.13 6.97
C LEU A 79 -4.47 -9.09 6.54
N ASN A 80 -4.95 -9.87 7.49
CA ASN A 80 -6.05 -10.80 7.26
C ASN A 80 -7.37 -10.05 7.18
N GLN A 81 -8.30 -10.59 6.40
CA GLN A 81 -9.63 -10.02 6.30
C GLN A 81 -10.30 -9.94 7.67
N TRP A 82 -11.08 -8.90 7.88
CA TRP A 82 -11.87 -8.57 9.07
C TRP A 82 -11.07 -8.24 10.33
N THR A 83 -10.02 -8.97 10.64
CA THR A 83 -9.32 -8.85 11.92
C THR A 83 -8.00 -8.10 11.83
N GLY A 84 -7.42 -7.97 10.64
CA GLY A 84 -6.10 -7.36 10.50
C GLY A 84 -6.13 -5.87 10.82
N TYR A 85 -5.04 -5.41 11.42
CA TYR A 85 -4.86 -4.00 11.72
C TYR A 85 -3.37 -3.70 11.84
N GLN A 86 -2.95 -2.56 11.29
CA GLN A 86 -1.59 -2.08 11.45
C GLN A 86 -1.60 -0.56 11.45
N SER A 87 -0.87 0.04 12.38
CA SER A 87 -0.65 1.48 12.39
C SER A 87 0.83 1.82 12.34
N MET A 88 1.14 3.01 11.88
CA MET A 88 2.53 3.44 11.74
C MET A 88 2.61 4.95 11.66
N ASP A 89 3.68 5.52 12.23
CA ASP A 89 3.93 6.96 12.22
C ASP A 89 4.80 7.36 11.03
N GLY A 90 4.74 8.64 10.66
CA GLY A 90 5.62 9.21 9.65
C GLY A 90 5.36 8.73 8.25
N ILE A 91 4.13 8.38 7.94
CA ILE A 91 3.76 7.76 6.66
C ILE A 91 3.17 8.78 5.71
N LYS A 92 3.72 8.85 4.50
CA LYS A 92 3.23 9.70 3.42
C LYS A 92 2.38 8.92 2.43
N TYR A 93 2.68 7.65 2.19
CA TYR A 93 1.97 6.81 1.23
C TYR A 93 1.65 5.46 1.86
N VAL A 94 0.46 4.96 1.57
CA VAL A 94 0.07 3.60 1.93
C VAL A 94 -0.33 2.88 0.65
N ILE A 95 0.33 1.76 0.36
CA ILE A 95 0.06 0.98 -0.84
C ILE A 95 -0.58 -0.34 -0.43
N GLU A 96 -1.75 -0.62 -1.01
CA GLU A 96 -2.47 -1.87 -0.79
C GLU A 96 -2.39 -2.73 -2.06
N MET A 97 -1.96 -3.96 -1.90
CA MET A 97 -1.76 -4.90 -3.00
C MET A 97 -2.23 -6.30 -2.61
N ALA A 98 -2.31 -7.17 -3.59
CA ALA A 98 -2.69 -8.57 -3.36
C ALA A 98 -1.76 -9.23 -2.35
N ALA A 99 -2.32 -10.05 -1.47
CA ALA A 99 -1.53 -10.83 -0.52
C ALA A 99 -0.52 -11.71 -1.28
N GLY A 100 0.70 -11.76 -0.77
CA GLY A 100 1.79 -12.49 -1.41
C GLY A 100 2.76 -11.61 -2.19
N THR A 101 2.42 -10.34 -2.40
CA THR A 101 3.28 -9.41 -3.13
C THR A 101 4.61 -9.18 -2.42
N ILE A 102 4.57 -9.03 -1.09
CA ILE A 102 5.79 -8.82 -0.30
C ILE A 102 6.77 -9.96 -0.51
N ASP A 103 6.29 -11.18 -0.42
CA ASP A 103 7.14 -12.37 -0.59
C ASP A 103 7.58 -12.54 -2.04
N ARG A 104 6.67 -12.33 -2.97
CA ARG A 104 6.94 -12.54 -4.40
C ARG A 104 8.08 -11.67 -4.90
N TYR A 105 8.15 -10.42 -4.46
CA TYR A 105 9.17 -9.48 -4.91
C TYR A 105 10.24 -9.23 -3.88
N ASN A 106 10.20 -9.96 -2.78
CA ASN A 106 11.17 -9.85 -1.69
C ASN A 106 11.33 -8.40 -1.21
N LEU A 107 10.19 -7.75 -0.96
CA LEU A 107 10.19 -6.37 -0.49
C LEU A 107 10.77 -6.30 0.91
N SER A 108 11.55 -5.25 1.18
CA SER A 108 12.16 -5.07 2.50
C SER A 108 12.17 -3.60 2.91
N THR A 109 12.13 -3.38 4.21
CA THR A 109 12.19 -2.02 4.78
C THR A 109 13.51 -1.35 4.43
N GLY A 110 13.47 -0.03 4.29
CA GLY A 110 14.64 0.76 3.93
C GLY A 110 14.88 0.90 2.43
N LYS A 111 14.24 0.07 1.62
CA LYS A 111 14.36 0.14 0.17
C LYS A 111 13.36 1.14 -0.39
N GLN A 112 13.67 1.67 -1.57
CA GLN A 112 12.86 2.68 -2.21
C GLN A 112 11.99 2.08 -3.32
N VAL A 113 10.75 2.57 -3.43
CA VAL A 113 9.88 2.26 -4.55
C VAL A 113 9.79 3.48 -5.46
N GLU A 114 9.39 3.26 -6.69
CA GLU A 114 9.29 4.32 -7.69
C GLU A 114 7.90 4.36 -8.30
N PHE A 115 7.30 5.52 -8.30
CA PHE A 115 6.07 5.83 -9.02
C PHE A 115 5.93 7.35 -9.10
N GLU A 116 5.11 7.83 -10.03
CA GLU A 116 4.82 9.26 -10.12
C GLU A 116 3.49 9.54 -9.43
N ASP A 117 3.49 10.56 -8.58
CA ASP A 117 2.29 11.01 -7.87
C ASP A 117 1.28 11.61 -8.85
N ARG A 118 0.02 11.52 -8.50
CA ARG A 118 -1.08 12.12 -9.26
C ARG A 118 -2.02 12.90 -8.38
#